data_5fc6b8c98bbe93b0ff97e9e5f2ee075f
#
_entry.id   5fc6b8c98bbe93b0ff97e9e5f2ee075f
#
_cell.length_a   1.000
_cell.length_b   1.000
_cell.length_c   1.000
_cell.angle_alpha   90.00
_cell.angle_beta   90.00
_cell.angle_gamma   90.00
#
_symmetry.space_group_name_H-M   'P 1'
#
loop_
_entity.id
_entity.type
_entity.pdbx_description
1 polymer ?
#
loop_
_entity_poly.entity_id
_entity_poly.type
_entity_poly.pdbx_seq_one_letter_code
_entity_poly.pdbx_strand_id
1 'polypeptide(L)'
;AVAVLVTVAAAGTLLSLGGVDFLRNSRVIAVPADLKPVILEAAQRCPVVPASVLAAQLASESSWDPRAVSPAGASGIAQFMPEVWDQYAVDGDGDGIIDIWNPVDAIHSAAELNCVNATLVADVPGDRLNNILAAYNAGFNQVVRYEGVPPFPETQEYVERVLSRAERIQLD
;
A
#
# COMPACT_ATOMS: atom_id res chain seq x y z
N ALA A 1 16.74 69.15 19.13
CA ALA A 1 15.82 68.20 18.49
C ALA A 1 16.62 67.01 17.88
N VAL A 2 16.66 65.91 18.57
CA VAL A 2 17.33 64.69 18.10
C VAL A 2 16.24 63.74 17.65
N ALA A 3 16.19 63.42 16.35
CA ALA A 3 15.30 62.49 15.80
C ALA A 3 15.85 61.04 16.03
N VAL A 4 15.09 60.25 16.78
CA VAL A 4 15.37 58.83 16.98
C VAL A 4 14.71 58.06 15.82
N LEU A 5 15.53 57.53 14.93
CA LEU A 5 15.07 56.57 13.92
C LEU A 5 14.86 55.20 14.61
N VAL A 6 13.61 54.78 14.72
CA VAL A 6 13.26 53.39 15.09
C VAL A 6 13.27 52.55 13.83
N THR A 7 14.30 51.75 13.68
CA THR A 7 14.35 50.70 12.68
C THR A 7 13.50 49.54 13.16
N VAL A 8 12.33 49.34 12.55
CA VAL A 8 11.54 48.11 12.68
C VAL A 8 12.24 47.04 11.88
N ALA A 9 12.93 46.14 12.57
CA ALA A 9 13.42 44.90 11.95
C ALA A 9 12.22 44.00 11.64
N ALA A 10 11.95 43.80 10.37
CA ALA A 10 10.99 42.84 9.90
C ALA A 10 11.46 41.42 10.24
N ALA A 11 10.87 40.82 11.24
CA ALA A 11 10.94 39.37 11.47
C ALA A 11 10.03 38.69 10.46
N GLY A 12 10.55 38.54 9.27
CA GLY A 12 9.90 37.78 8.20
C GLY A 12 10.82 36.68 7.73
N THR A 13 10.75 35.54 8.38
CA THR A 13 11.22 34.25 7.79
C THR A 13 11.05 33.17 8.83
N LEU A 14 10.11 32.28 8.60
CA LEU A 14 10.08 30.87 9.06
C LEU A 14 8.66 30.27 8.99
N LEU A 15 8.02 30.36 7.82
CA LEU A 15 6.73 29.70 7.62
C LEU A 15 6.61 29.03 6.24
N SER A 16 7.72 28.71 5.56
CA SER A 16 7.62 28.18 4.19
C SER A 16 7.98 26.69 4.02
N LEU A 17 8.61 26.06 4.99
CA LEU A 17 9.00 24.66 4.82
C LEU A 17 7.92 23.65 5.27
N GLY A 18 7.20 23.93 6.36
CA GLY A 18 6.13 23.03 6.81
C GLY A 18 4.87 23.04 5.94
N GLY A 19 4.58 24.18 5.28
CA GLY A 19 3.38 24.32 4.43
C GLY A 19 3.47 23.57 3.10
N VAL A 20 4.64 23.48 2.49
CA VAL A 20 4.83 22.73 1.22
C VAL A 20 4.86 21.23 1.45
N ASP A 21 5.40 20.77 2.56
CA ASP A 21 5.39 19.36 2.92
C ASP A 21 3.98 18.88 3.30
N PHE A 22 3.22 19.70 4.03
CA PHE A 22 1.82 19.47 4.33
C PHE A 22 0.98 19.40 3.04
N LEU A 23 1.13 20.36 2.12
CA LEU A 23 0.40 20.38 0.84
C LEU A 23 0.85 19.27 -0.11
N ARG A 24 2.11 18.86 -0.06
CA ARG A 24 2.62 17.74 -0.87
C ARG A 24 2.07 16.41 -0.39
N ASN A 25 1.88 16.25 0.92
CA ASN A 25 1.31 15.04 1.52
C ASN A 25 -0.22 14.99 1.44
N SER A 26 -0.88 16.11 1.14
CA SER A 26 -2.34 16.22 1.10
C SER A 26 -2.96 15.92 -0.27
N ARG A 27 -2.15 15.56 -1.29
CA ARG A 27 -2.72 15.22 -2.60
C ARG A 27 -3.42 13.88 -2.54
N VAL A 28 -4.72 13.91 -2.80
CA VAL A 28 -5.54 12.71 -3.00
C VAL A 28 -4.93 11.86 -4.12
N ILE A 29 -4.83 10.57 -3.88
CA ILE A 29 -4.44 9.60 -4.88
C ILE A 29 -5.71 9.07 -5.53
N ALA A 30 -5.89 9.40 -6.80
CA ALA A 30 -7.03 8.92 -7.56
C ALA A 30 -6.85 7.44 -7.89
N VAL A 31 -7.83 6.62 -7.51
CA VAL A 31 -7.94 5.24 -7.95
C VAL A 31 -8.62 5.20 -9.32
N PRO A 32 -8.16 4.40 -10.28
CA PRO A 32 -8.84 4.20 -11.55
C PRO A 32 -10.32 3.84 -11.33
N ALA A 33 -11.22 4.51 -12.06
CA ALA A 33 -12.66 4.42 -11.79
C ALA A 33 -13.23 3.00 -11.98
N ASP A 34 -12.68 2.25 -12.90
CA ASP A 34 -13.00 0.86 -13.20
C ASP A 34 -12.52 -0.12 -12.12
N LEU A 35 -11.45 0.21 -11.40
CA LEU A 35 -10.91 -0.63 -10.33
C LEU A 35 -11.58 -0.37 -8.96
N LYS A 36 -12.18 0.79 -8.73
CA LYS A 36 -12.83 1.11 -7.45
C LYS A 36 -13.83 0.04 -6.98
N PRO A 37 -14.84 -0.36 -7.79
CA PRO A 37 -15.81 -1.36 -7.37
C PRO A 37 -15.14 -2.71 -7.07
N VAL A 38 -14.17 -3.12 -7.88
CA VAL A 38 -13.43 -4.38 -7.69
C VAL A 38 -12.66 -4.37 -6.35
N ILE A 39 -11.98 -3.27 -6.04
CA ILE A 39 -11.22 -3.14 -4.78
C ILE A 39 -12.15 -3.15 -3.57
N LEU A 40 -13.30 -2.46 -3.66
CA LEU A 40 -14.29 -2.43 -2.58
C LEU A 40 -14.89 -3.82 -2.33
N GLU A 41 -15.15 -4.59 -3.38
CA GLU A 41 -15.65 -5.96 -3.29
C GLU A 41 -14.57 -6.90 -2.73
N ALA A 42 -13.37 -6.89 -3.31
CA ALA A 42 -12.26 -7.74 -2.89
C ALA A 42 -11.87 -7.52 -1.41
N ALA A 43 -11.89 -6.27 -0.93
CA ALA A 43 -11.58 -5.95 0.46
C ALA A 43 -12.55 -6.59 1.47
N GLN A 44 -13.76 -6.99 1.05
CA GLN A 44 -14.69 -7.71 1.92
C GLN A 44 -14.19 -9.11 2.28
N ARG A 45 -13.28 -9.70 1.48
CA ARG A 45 -12.63 -10.98 1.79
C ARG A 45 -11.75 -10.88 3.03
N CYS A 46 -11.12 -9.72 3.24
CA CYS A 46 -10.19 -9.50 4.35
C CYS A 46 -10.49 -8.19 5.10
N PRO A 47 -11.52 -8.15 5.96
CA PRO A 47 -11.92 -6.92 6.64
C PRO A 47 -10.84 -6.30 7.55
N VAL A 48 -9.81 -7.05 7.92
CA VAL A 48 -8.66 -6.54 8.70
C VAL A 48 -7.74 -5.65 7.86
N VAL A 49 -7.82 -5.74 6.52
CA VAL A 49 -7.11 -4.87 5.58
C VAL A 49 -8.14 -3.97 4.89
N PRO A 50 -8.24 -2.69 5.28
CA PRO A 50 -9.20 -1.75 4.69
C PRO A 50 -9.03 -1.62 3.17
N ALA A 51 -10.11 -1.32 2.46
CA ALA A 51 -10.08 -1.15 1.00
C ALA A 51 -9.09 -0.07 0.54
N SER A 52 -8.92 1.01 1.32
CA SER A 52 -7.91 2.04 1.04
C SER A 52 -6.47 1.50 1.13
N VAL A 53 -6.23 0.54 2.02
CA VAL A 53 -4.91 -0.12 2.14
C VAL A 53 -4.68 -1.07 0.97
N LEU A 54 -5.68 -1.90 0.60
CA LEU A 54 -5.59 -2.74 -0.59
C LEU A 54 -5.33 -1.90 -1.85
N ALA A 55 -6.05 -0.79 -2.02
CA ALA A 55 -5.81 0.16 -3.12
C ALA A 55 -4.39 0.72 -3.08
N ALA A 56 -3.89 1.11 -1.90
CA ALA A 56 -2.53 1.62 -1.73
C ALA A 56 -1.44 0.57 -2.02
N GLN A 57 -1.71 -0.71 -1.72
CA GLN A 57 -0.85 -1.82 -2.13
C GLN A 57 -0.73 -1.86 -3.65
N LEU A 58 -1.83 -1.97 -4.38
CA LEU A 58 -1.83 -2.03 -5.85
C LEU A 58 -1.13 -0.82 -6.49
N ALA A 59 -1.36 0.39 -5.94
CA ALA A 59 -0.64 1.58 -6.36
C ALA A 59 0.87 1.51 -6.07
N SER A 60 1.27 0.78 -5.03
CA SER A 60 2.68 0.63 -4.63
C SER A 60 3.39 -0.46 -5.41
N GLU A 61 2.67 -1.50 -5.81
CA GLU A 61 3.18 -2.63 -6.57
C GLU A 61 3.45 -2.25 -8.04
N SER A 62 2.46 -1.69 -8.72
CA SER A 62 2.53 -1.50 -10.17
C SER A 62 2.10 -0.13 -10.67
N SER A 63 1.66 0.78 -9.78
CA SER A 63 0.94 2.01 -10.17
C SER A 63 -0.30 1.72 -11.02
N TRP A 64 -1.03 0.65 -10.68
CA TRP A 64 -2.25 0.17 -11.33
C TRP A 64 -2.03 -0.49 -12.72
N ASP A 65 -0.80 -0.79 -13.11
CA ASP A 65 -0.52 -1.42 -14.40
C ASP A 65 -0.74 -2.94 -14.34
N PRO A 66 -1.78 -3.49 -15.01
CA PRO A 66 -2.05 -4.92 -15.02
C PRO A 66 -1.04 -5.72 -15.85
N ARG A 67 -0.15 -5.07 -16.59
CA ARG A 67 0.88 -5.71 -17.41
C ARG A 67 2.30 -5.51 -16.86
N ALA A 68 2.42 -4.98 -15.65
CA ALA A 68 3.71 -4.76 -15.02
C ALA A 68 4.45 -6.08 -14.78
N VAL A 69 5.76 -6.08 -15.07
CA VAL A 69 6.67 -7.19 -14.76
C VAL A 69 7.91 -6.62 -14.11
N SER A 70 8.25 -7.11 -12.92
CA SER A 70 9.48 -6.71 -12.23
C SER A 70 10.70 -7.48 -12.76
N PRO A 71 11.93 -6.99 -12.55
CA PRO A 71 13.14 -7.74 -12.87
C PRO A 71 13.25 -9.09 -12.16
N ALA A 72 12.58 -9.26 -11.02
CA ALA A 72 12.52 -10.51 -10.25
C ALA A 72 11.45 -11.48 -10.76
N GLY A 73 10.61 -11.08 -11.73
CA GLY A 73 9.55 -11.91 -12.29
C GLY A 73 8.18 -11.75 -11.63
N ALA A 74 8.03 -10.81 -10.67
CA ALA A 74 6.72 -10.48 -10.15
C ALA A 74 5.84 -9.86 -11.25
N SER A 75 4.57 -10.25 -11.32
CA SER A 75 3.71 -9.99 -12.48
C SER A 75 2.34 -9.44 -12.10
N GLY A 76 1.77 -8.65 -13.01
CA GLY A 76 0.43 -8.11 -12.92
C GLY A 76 0.28 -6.92 -11.98
N ILE A 77 -0.96 -6.46 -11.81
CA ILE A 77 -1.29 -5.26 -11.02
C ILE A 77 -0.87 -5.38 -9.55
N ALA A 78 -0.85 -6.60 -9.01
CA ALA A 78 -0.54 -6.91 -7.61
C ALA A 78 0.86 -7.52 -7.40
N GLN A 79 1.67 -7.61 -8.48
CA GLN A 79 3.06 -8.08 -8.48
C GLN A 79 3.24 -9.44 -7.79
N PHE A 80 2.44 -10.42 -8.18
CA PHE A 80 2.61 -11.78 -7.69
C PHE A 80 3.86 -12.45 -8.26
N MET A 81 4.62 -13.10 -7.37
CA MET A 81 5.59 -14.11 -7.80
C MET A 81 4.87 -15.39 -8.27
N PRO A 82 5.39 -16.10 -9.28
CA PRO A 82 4.71 -17.27 -9.85
C PRO A 82 4.29 -18.32 -8.80
N GLU A 83 5.17 -18.64 -7.87
CA GLU A 83 4.89 -19.66 -6.85
C GLU A 83 3.80 -19.22 -5.85
N VAL A 84 3.70 -17.90 -5.59
CA VAL A 84 2.67 -17.32 -4.71
C VAL A 84 1.33 -17.29 -5.46
N TRP A 85 1.37 -16.96 -6.76
CA TRP A 85 0.20 -17.00 -7.62
C TRP A 85 -0.41 -18.41 -7.67
N ASP A 86 0.41 -19.42 -7.97
CA ASP A 86 -0.02 -20.83 -8.07
C ASP A 86 -0.69 -21.33 -6.77
N GLN A 87 -0.34 -20.76 -5.62
CA GLN A 87 -0.84 -21.18 -4.33
C GLN A 87 -2.09 -20.41 -3.86
N TYR A 88 -2.21 -19.13 -4.19
CA TYR A 88 -3.20 -18.22 -3.57
C TYR A 88 -4.12 -17.52 -4.56
N ALA A 89 -3.96 -17.76 -5.86
CA ALA A 89 -4.80 -17.11 -6.85
C ALA A 89 -6.24 -17.60 -6.80
N VAL A 90 -7.16 -16.68 -7.04
CA VAL A 90 -8.60 -16.95 -7.09
C VAL A 90 -9.21 -16.39 -8.36
N ASP A 91 -10.25 -17.05 -8.86
CA ASP A 91 -11.13 -16.54 -9.90
C ASP A 91 -11.98 -15.42 -9.30
N GLY A 92 -11.63 -14.19 -9.61
CA GLY A 92 -12.23 -13.00 -9.00
C GLY A 92 -13.52 -12.56 -9.66
N ASP A 93 -13.67 -12.77 -10.96
CA ASP A 93 -14.86 -12.39 -11.74
C ASP A 93 -15.81 -13.58 -12.03
N GLY A 94 -15.40 -14.81 -11.67
CA GLY A 94 -16.22 -16.02 -11.77
C GLY A 94 -16.38 -16.53 -13.20
N ASP A 95 -15.44 -16.20 -14.10
CA ASP A 95 -15.46 -16.66 -15.48
C ASP A 95 -14.91 -18.08 -15.69
N GLY A 96 -14.33 -18.69 -14.66
CA GLY A 96 -13.73 -20.01 -14.64
C GLY A 96 -12.27 -20.04 -15.07
N ILE A 97 -11.64 -18.88 -15.28
CA ILE A 97 -10.23 -18.74 -15.66
C ILE A 97 -9.53 -17.92 -14.58
N ILE A 98 -8.38 -18.37 -14.09
CA ILE A 98 -7.56 -17.62 -13.14
C ILE A 98 -6.36 -17.05 -13.91
N ASP A 99 -6.39 -15.74 -14.21
CA ASP A 99 -5.39 -15.06 -15.03
C ASP A 99 -4.72 -13.93 -14.27
N ILE A 100 -3.40 -14.05 -14.07
CA ILE A 100 -2.57 -13.02 -13.38
C ILE A 100 -2.62 -11.64 -14.06
N TRP A 101 -2.96 -11.62 -15.35
CA TRP A 101 -3.09 -10.40 -16.15
C TRP A 101 -4.51 -9.82 -16.13
N ASN A 102 -5.48 -10.57 -15.61
CA ASN A 102 -6.81 -10.07 -15.32
C ASN A 102 -6.77 -9.27 -14.01
N PRO A 103 -7.02 -7.94 -14.03
CA PRO A 103 -6.94 -7.13 -12.83
C PRO A 103 -7.96 -7.54 -11.75
N VAL A 104 -9.11 -8.12 -12.13
CA VAL A 104 -10.12 -8.57 -11.16
C VAL A 104 -9.58 -9.76 -10.37
N ASP A 105 -9.05 -10.79 -11.04
CA ASP A 105 -8.46 -11.96 -10.39
C ASP A 105 -7.29 -11.56 -9.50
N ALA A 106 -6.39 -10.72 -10.02
CA ALA A 106 -5.20 -10.30 -9.27
C ALA A 106 -5.55 -9.48 -8.03
N ILE A 107 -6.57 -8.61 -8.08
CA ILE A 107 -7.03 -7.81 -6.94
C ILE A 107 -7.68 -8.69 -5.88
N HIS A 108 -8.56 -9.64 -6.29
CA HIS A 108 -9.17 -10.60 -5.38
C HIS A 108 -8.14 -11.54 -4.76
N SER A 109 -7.16 -12.00 -5.54
CA SER A 109 -6.04 -12.81 -5.05
C SER A 109 -5.16 -12.05 -4.05
N ALA A 110 -4.92 -10.75 -4.26
CA ALA A 110 -4.19 -9.93 -3.30
C ALA A 110 -4.93 -9.78 -1.96
N ALA A 111 -6.26 -9.62 -2.01
CA ALA A 111 -7.08 -9.60 -0.80
C ALA A 111 -7.06 -10.97 -0.09
N GLU A 112 -7.11 -12.08 -0.83
CA GLU A 112 -7.00 -13.43 -0.28
C GLU A 112 -5.64 -13.64 0.40
N LEU A 113 -4.53 -13.30 -0.27
CA LEU A 113 -3.19 -13.42 0.31
C LEU A 113 -3.05 -12.58 1.57
N ASN A 114 -3.62 -11.39 1.61
CA ASN A 114 -3.65 -10.55 2.82
C ASN A 114 -4.39 -11.24 3.98
N CYS A 115 -5.49 -11.94 3.70
CA CYS A 115 -6.22 -12.71 4.71
C CYS A 115 -5.43 -13.91 5.23
N VAL A 116 -4.78 -14.64 4.33
CA VAL A 116 -3.87 -15.73 4.70
C VAL A 116 -2.74 -15.20 5.58
N ASN A 117 -2.08 -14.12 5.15
CA ASN A 117 -1.02 -13.47 5.93
C ASN A 117 -1.53 -13.02 7.31
N ALA A 118 -2.74 -12.43 7.38
CA ALA A 118 -3.35 -12.01 8.64
C ALA A 118 -3.53 -13.17 9.63
N THR A 119 -3.75 -14.38 9.13
CA THR A 119 -3.84 -15.59 9.94
C THR A 119 -2.46 -16.10 10.35
N LEU A 120 -1.51 -16.13 9.39
CA LEU A 120 -0.17 -16.66 9.62
C LEU A 120 0.68 -15.80 10.58
N VAL A 121 0.41 -14.49 10.64
CA VAL A 121 1.11 -13.56 11.53
C VAL A 121 0.26 -13.13 12.73
N ALA A 122 -0.84 -13.83 13.05
CA ALA A 122 -1.79 -13.42 14.07
C ALA A 122 -1.17 -13.26 15.46
N ASP A 123 -0.21 -14.12 15.79
CA ASP A 123 0.46 -14.15 17.10
C ASP A 123 1.78 -13.35 17.11
N VAL A 124 2.14 -12.72 15.99
CA VAL A 124 3.37 -11.93 15.92
C VAL A 124 3.18 -10.58 16.62
N PRO A 125 4.10 -10.16 17.52
CA PRO A 125 4.02 -8.88 18.21
C PRO A 125 4.00 -7.66 17.26
N GLY A 126 3.52 -6.51 17.77
CA GLY A 126 3.50 -5.26 17.05
C GLY A 126 2.18 -4.94 16.37
N ASP A 127 2.21 -4.03 15.42
CA ASP A 127 1.01 -3.64 14.69
C ASP A 127 0.63 -4.71 13.67
N ARG A 128 -0.61 -5.19 13.74
CA ARG A 128 -1.11 -6.29 12.91
C ARG A 128 -1.11 -5.96 11.43
N LEU A 129 -1.49 -4.74 11.07
CA LEU A 129 -1.55 -4.32 9.67
C LEU A 129 -0.15 -4.19 9.06
N ASN A 130 0.81 -3.66 9.85
CA ASN A 130 2.21 -3.59 9.43
C ASN A 130 2.78 -5.00 9.18
N ASN A 131 2.46 -5.96 10.07
CA ASN A 131 2.90 -7.35 9.92
C ASN A 131 2.29 -8.01 8.67
N ILE A 132 1.01 -7.76 8.36
CA ILE A 132 0.35 -8.27 7.15
C ILE A 132 1.03 -7.71 5.89
N LEU A 133 1.27 -6.40 5.85
CA LEU A 133 1.94 -5.75 4.71
C LEU A 133 3.38 -6.22 4.54
N ALA A 134 4.11 -6.37 5.65
CA ALA A 134 5.45 -6.93 5.63
C ALA A 134 5.47 -8.39 5.14
N ALA A 135 4.47 -9.19 5.53
CA ALA A 135 4.31 -10.56 5.07
C ALA A 135 4.01 -10.65 3.57
N TYR A 136 3.24 -9.71 3.02
CA TYR A 136 3.01 -9.62 1.58
C TYR A 136 4.32 -9.38 0.82
N ASN A 137 5.14 -8.44 1.27
CA ASN A 137 6.38 -8.04 0.59
C ASN A 137 7.55 -9.02 0.83
N ALA A 138 7.80 -9.42 2.08
CA ALA A 138 8.97 -10.23 2.46
C ALA A 138 8.65 -11.72 2.71
N GLY A 139 7.38 -12.10 2.68
CA GLY A 139 6.91 -13.41 3.09
C GLY A 139 6.69 -13.52 4.61
N PHE A 140 5.61 -14.22 4.99
CA PHE A 140 5.22 -14.37 6.40
C PHE A 140 6.31 -15.01 7.28
N ASN A 141 7.13 -15.92 6.72
CA ASN A 141 8.21 -16.56 7.44
C ASN A 141 9.24 -15.56 7.98
N GLN A 142 9.49 -14.47 7.26
CA GLN A 142 10.39 -13.41 7.73
C GLN A 142 9.77 -12.63 8.89
N VAL A 143 8.47 -12.34 8.79
CA VAL A 143 7.74 -11.64 9.86
C VAL A 143 7.70 -12.47 11.14
N VAL A 144 7.43 -13.76 11.04
CA VAL A 144 7.49 -14.68 12.18
C VAL A 144 8.91 -14.76 12.75
N ARG A 145 9.92 -14.91 11.88
CA ARG A 145 11.34 -15.02 12.30
C ARG A 145 11.85 -13.81 13.06
N TYR A 146 11.44 -12.61 12.65
CA TYR A 146 11.88 -11.35 13.24
C TYR A 146 10.88 -10.80 14.28
N GLU A 147 9.82 -11.55 14.59
CA GLU A 147 8.79 -11.17 15.55
C GLU A 147 8.18 -9.78 15.26
N GLY A 148 7.98 -9.47 13.97
CA GLY A 148 7.48 -8.19 13.47
C GLY A 148 7.96 -7.87 12.07
N VAL A 149 7.85 -6.60 11.67
CA VAL A 149 8.39 -6.12 10.39
C VAL A 149 9.89 -6.39 10.35
N PRO A 150 10.39 -7.19 9.38
CA PRO A 150 11.81 -7.53 9.33
C PRO A 150 12.69 -6.30 9.05
N PRO A 151 13.95 -6.27 9.51
CA PRO A 151 14.86 -5.15 9.35
C PRO A 151 15.43 -5.06 7.92
N PHE A 152 14.59 -5.26 6.92
CA PHE A 152 14.91 -5.12 5.51
C PHE A 152 14.47 -3.72 5.05
N PRO A 153 15.40 -2.85 4.58
CA PRO A 153 15.05 -1.50 4.15
C PRO A 153 13.89 -1.47 3.15
N GLU A 154 13.89 -2.36 2.16
CA GLU A 154 12.83 -2.47 1.17
C GLU A 154 11.46 -2.73 1.80
N THR A 155 11.38 -3.67 2.75
CA THR A 155 10.12 -4.03 3.41
C THR A 155 9.63 -2.92 4.33
N GLN A 156 10.53 -2.28 5.08
CA GLN A 156 10.18 -1.14 5.94
C GLN A 156 9.64 0.03 5.11
N GLU A 157 10.34 0.40 4.04
CA GLU A 157 9.89 1.43 3.10
C GLU A 157 8.57 1.06 2.40
N TYR A 158 8.35 -0.22 2.10
CA TYR A 158 7.10 -0.70 1.52
C TYR A 158 5.93 -0.47 2.46
N VAL A 159 6.04 -0.91 3.72
CA VAL A 159 4.99 -0.73 4.73
C VAL A 159 4.66 0.76 4.91
N GLU A 160 5.67 1.61 5.11
CA GLU A 160 5.48 3.06 5.25
C GLU A 160 4.82 3.68 4.01
N ARG A 161 5.27 3.30 2.83
CA ARG A 161 4.74 3.80 1.55
C ARG A 161 3.28 3.42 1.36
N VAL A 162 2.90 2.16 1.65
CA VAL A 162 1.51 1.70 1.53
C VAL A 162 0.61 2.45 2.51
N LEU A 163 0.97 2.55 3.78
CA LEU A 163 0.18 3.24 4.79
C LEU A 163 0.03 4.73 4.49
N SER A 164 1.11 5.41 4.16
CA SER A 164 1.07 6.83 3.77
C SER A 164 0.23 7.08 2.51
N ARG A 165 0.18 6.14 1.58
CA ARG A 165 -0.71 6.22 0.40
C ARG A 165 -2.16 5.98 0.78
N ALA A 166 -2.44 5.02 1.66
CA ALA A 166 -3.79 4.68 2.10
C ALA A 166 -4.53 5.87 2.73
N GLU A 167 -3.81 6.72 3.49
CA GLU A 167 -4.36 7.96 4.07
C GLU A 167 -4.84 8.98 3.01
N ARG A 168 -4.38 8.87 1.77
CA ARG A 168 -4.66 9.79 0.67
C ARG A 168 -5.56 9.21 -0.40
N ILE A 169 -5.92 7.94 -0.29
CA ILE A 169 -6.83 7.27 -1.22
C ILE A 169 -8.27 7.53 -0.82
N GLN A 170 -9.09 7.92 -1.80
CA GLN A 170 -10.53 8.05 -1.69
C GLN A 170 -11.21 7.07 -2.64
N LEU A 171 -12.13 6.28 -2.08
CA LEU A 171 -12.88 5.22 -2.79
C LEU A 171 -14.36 5.54 -2.93
N ASP A 172 -14.79 6.68 -2.41
CA ASP A 172 -16.11 7.29 -2.52
C ASP A 172 -16.37 7.96 -3.88
#